data_749a7ebf457d07f64902b365a3c3cc4a
#
_entry.id   749a7ebf457d07f64902b365a3c3cc4a
#
_cell.length_a   1.000
_cell.length_b   1.000
_cell.length_c   1.000
_cell.angle_alpha   90.00
_cell.angle_beta   90.00
_cell.angle_gamma   90.00
#
_symmetry.space_group_name_H-M   'P 1'
#
loop_
_entity.id
_entity.type
_entity.pdbx_description
1 polymer ?
#
loop_
_entity_poly.entity_id
_entity_poly.type
_entity_poly.pdbx_seq_one_letter_code
_entity_poly.pdbx_strand_id
1 'polypeptide(L)'
;MSGRLRPVSTRPEQTIALLEGCHLIEDFLDHLGVSLDAFRDEFRGSWMFGYIDALRMARVRTVFFCVSARVTAPLRFTHVPTGAKVCVLPTPRIYRAVRRRVLNPYADTVEKAVGNVRGVSRLFFAAQKEVAAYLATPLRLLARELRHEGCDAILCQGYEHARFDACVLLGRLMGLPVFATFQGGDMQYSHIERPLRPLTLRACAGLIIANQSETQRVRARYRIPDAKLARIFNPIDLTMWCATDRREGRAELGIPMSARVVVWHGRVLSHKGLDTLLYAWERVCRERSGRDLWLLLVGTGNDAEELRQHLAAMRLPGVLWIDRFVHNCDEIRRYLSAGDVYAFPSRHEGFPVAPIEAMACGLPVVAADAPGVADILEGGEASGGLLVPVGNAAAFALALGRILDNEAWGRELGERARRRAEDYFSLDAVGKQLRAFILRESLFARTDPQARV
;
A
#
# COMPACT_ATOMS: atom_id res chain seq x y z
N MET A 1 47.60 34.34 8.34
CA MET A 1 47.34 32.92 8.59
C MET A 1 46.03 32.54 7.85
N SER A 2 46.19 31.99 6.67
CA SER A 2 45.05 31.62 5.80
C SER A 2 44.60 30.18 6.17
N GLY A 3 43.51 30.09 6.91
CA GLY A 3 42.88 28.81 7.22
C GLY A 3 42.16 28.26 5.99
N ARG A 4 42.80 27.32 5.30
CA ARG A 4 42.13 26.53 4.24
C ARG A 4 41.05 25.67 4.89
N LEU A 5 39.77 26.01 4.69
CA LEU A 5 38.64 25.15 4.94
C LEU A 5 38.84 23.87 4.10
N ARG A 6 38.97 22.72 4.77
CA ARG A 6 38.97 21.43 4.09
C ARG A 6 37.60 21.28 3.41
N PRO A 7 37.55 20.81 2.15
CA PRO A 7 36.29 20.54 1.50
C PRO A 7 35.53 19.46 2.31
N VAL A 8 34.28 19.73 2.66
CA VAL A 8 33.38 18.77 3.23
C VAL A 8 33.29 17.62 2.22
N SER A 9 33.79 16.44 2.58
CA SER A 9 33.68 15.23 1.78
C SER A 9 32.18 14.94 1.60
N THR A 10 31.62 15.34 0.47
CA THR A 10 30.29 14.92 0.06
C THR A 10 30.37 13.43 -0.28
N ARG A 11 29.96 12.56 0.67
CA ARG A 11 29.73 11.14 0.34
C ARG A 11 28.81 11.10 -0.87
N PRO A 12 29.11 10.29 -1.90
CA PRO A 12 28.21 10.15 -3.03
C PRO A 12 26.81 9.79 -2.52
N GLU A 13 25.80 10.43 -3.08
CA GLU A 13 24.40 10.19 -2.73
C GLU A 13 24.07 8.72 -2.97
N GLN A 14 23.65 8.00 -1.93
CA GLN A 14 23.35 6.57 -2.03
C GLN A 14 22.08 6.37 -2.86
N THR A 15 22.11 5.41 -3.76
CA THR A 15 21.04 5.16 -4.71
C THR A 15 20.36 3.81 -4.42
N ILE A 16 19.06 3.82 -4.20
CA ILE A 16 18.25 2.63 -3.99
C ILE A 16 17.40 2.35 -5.23
N ALA A 17 17.48 1.12 -5.73
CA ALA A 17 16.55 0.61 -6.72
C ALA A 17 15.25 0.19 -6.05
N LEU A 18 14.14 0.86 -6.33
CA LEU A 18 12.82 0.47 -5.88
C LEU A 18 12.14 -0.36 -6.98
N LEU A 19 11.74 -1.59 -6.68
CA LEU A 19 11.04 -2.47 -7.61
C LEU A 19 9.61 -2.72 -7.15
N GLU A 20 8.67 -2.58 -8.09
CA GLU A 20 7.26 -2.89 -7.85
C GLU A 20 7.03 -4.38 -7.55
N GLY A 21 5.94 -4.70 -6.81
CA GLY A 21 5.55 -6.07 -6.49
C GLY A 21 4.87 -6.81 -7.65
N CYS A 22 4.07 -6.13 -8.49
CA CYS A 22 3.33 -6.78 -9.58
C CYS A 22 4.26 -7.29 -10.71
N HIS A 23 3.73 -8.21 -11.52
CA HIS A 23 4.51 -8.79 -12.63
C HIS A 23 4.78 -7.75 -13.72
N LEU A 24 3.78 -6.97 -14.09
CA LEU A 24 3.85 -5.89 -15.06
C LEU A 24 3.20 -4.64 -14.49
N ILE A 25 3.73 -3.47 -14.85
CA ILE A 25 3.14 -2.19 -14.44
C ILE A 25 1.72 -2.01 -15.00
N GLU A 26 1.44 -2.54 -16.19
CA GLU A 26 0.09 -2.53 -16.77
C GLU A 26 -0.91 -3.35 -15.95
N ASP A 27 -0.49 -4.34 -15.18
CA ASP A 27 -1.38 -5.09 -14.28
C ASP A 27 -1.99 -4.19 -13.21
N PHE A 28 -1.29 -3.13 -12.84
CA PHE A 28 -1.76 -2.09 -11.95
C PHE A 28 -2.48 -0.96 -12.70
N LEU A 29 -1.88 -0.43 -13.77
CA LEU A 29 -2.40 0.74 -14.48
C LEU A 29 -3.73 0.47 -15.19
N ASP A 30 -3.91 -0.70 -15.78
CA ASP A 30 -5.13 -1.05 -16.52
C ASP A 30 -6.36 -1.14 -15.60
N HIS A 31 -6.17 -1.60 -14.35
CA HIS A 31 -7.24 -1.60 -13.35
C HIS A 31 -7.72 -0.19 -12.99
N LEU A 32 -6.85 0.79 -13.13
CA LEU A 32 -7.14 2.20 -12.85
C LEU A 32 -7.55 2.97 -14.09
N GLY A 33 -7.51 2.37 -15.29
CA GLY A 33 -7.72 3.06 -16.55
C GLY A 33 -6.64 4.11 -16.89
N VAL A 34 -5.42 3.95 -16.34
CA VAL A 34 -4.30 4.90 -16.49
C VAL A 34 -3.35 4.41 -17.58
N SER A 35 -3.07 5.25 -18.57
CA SER A 35 -2.04 4.97 -19.58
C SER A 35 -0.63 5.16 -19.01
N LEU A 36 0.40 4.64 -19.71
CA LEU A 36 1.80 4.84 -19.30
C LEU A 36 2.22 6.32 -19.38
N ASP A 37 1.65 7.09 -20.31
CA ASP A 37 1.90 8.52 -20.40
C ASP A 37 1.22 9.27 -19.25
N ALA A 38 -0.05 8.97 -18.95
CA ALA A 38 -0.73 9.53 -17.78
C ALA A 38 -0.04 9.14 -16.47
N PHE A 39 0.49 7.92 -16.38
CA PHE A 39 1.34 7.50 -15.25
C PHE A 39 2.58 8.39 -15.11
N ARG A 40 3.27 8.72 -16.23
CA ARG A 40 4.44 9.60 -16.22
C ARG A 40 4.10 11.02 -15.81
N ASP A 41 3.01 11.58 -16.36
CA ASP A 41 2.75 13.01 -16.36
C ASP A 41 1.81 13.48 -15.24
N GLU A 42 0.86 12.65 -14.82
CA GLU A 42 -0.27 13.07 -13.97
C GLU A 42 -0.47 12.23 -12.71
N PHE A 43 -0.08 10.96 -12.73
CA PHE A 43 -0.44 10.01 -11.68
C PHE A 43 0.29 10.33 -10.36
N ARG A 44 -0.45 10.72 -9.33
CA ARG A 44 0.09 11.03 -7.99
C ARG A 44 -0.18 9.96 -6.95
N GLY A 45 -0.99 8.97 -7.27
CA GLY A 45 -1.47 7.97 -6.32
C GLY A 45 -0.46 6.86 -6.08
N SER A 46 -0.70 6.19 -5.01
CA SER A 46 -0.16 4.96 -4.50
C SER A 46 1.02 5.06 -3.54
N TRP A 47 1.00 4.14 -2.62
CA TRP A 47 2.01 3.86 -1.61
C TRP A 47 3.45 3.74 -2.19
N MET A 48 3.62 3.33 -3.48
CA MET A 48 4.96 3.19 -4.08
C MET A 48 5.71 4.52 -4.14
N PHE A 49 5.05 5.61 -4.52
CA PHE A 49 5.67 6.93 -4.57
C PHE A 49 5.93 7.49 -3.17
N GLY A 50 5.13 7.14 -2.19
CA GLY A 50 5.39 7.51 -0.80
C GLY A 50 6.77 7.05 -0.31
N TYR A 51 7.19 5.83 -0.66
CA TYR A 51 8.54 5.34 -0.34
C TYR A 51 9.64 6.16 -1.03
N ILE A 52 9.43 6.55 -2.29
CA ILE A 52 10.37 7.38 -3.05
C ILE A 52 10.51 8.76 -2.41
N ASP A 53 9.38 9.38 -2.07
CA ASP A 53 9.35 10.71 -1.46
C ASP A 53 9.94 10.70 -0.04
N ALA A 54 9.65 9.68 0.75
CA ALA A 54 10.24 9.50 2.08
C ALA A 54 11.77 9.33 2.01
N LEU A 55 12.27 8.51 1.10
CA LEU A 55 13.71 8.32 0.89
C LEU A 55 14.37 9.62 0.37
N ARG A 56 13.71 10.36 -0.52
CA ARG A 56 14.19 11.65 -1.01
C ARG A 56 14.32 12.69 0.11
N MET A 57 13.31 12.76 1.03
CA MET A 57 13.41 13.62 2.21
C MET A 57 14.58 13.21 3.11
N ALA A 58 14.87 11.92 3.20
CA ALA A 58 16.03 11.40 3.90
C ALA A 58 17.36 11.52 3.12
N ARG A 59 17.39 12.27 2.00
CA ARG A 59 18.56 12.47 1.12
C ARG A 59 19.13 11.16 0.56
N VAL A 60 18.25 10.28 0.11
CA VAL A 60 18.58 9.04 -0.58
C VAL A 60 17.98 9.10 -1.97
N ARG A 61 18.83 8.95 -2.99
CA ARG A 61 18.38 8.88 -4.38
C ARG A 61 17.64 7.56 -4.63
N THR A 62 16.52 7.61 -5.32
CA THR A 62 15.74 6.44 -5.67
C THR A 62 15.51 6.36 -7.17
N VAL A 63 15.65 5.16 -7.75
CA VAL A 63 15.27 4.87 -9.13
C VAL A 63 14.18 3.80 -9.08
N PHE A 64 13.02 4.11 -9.65
CA PHE A 64 11.91 3.17 -9.71
C PHE A 64 12.04 2.28 -10.95
N PHE A 65 12.06 0.97 -10.75
CA PHE A 65 12.11 -0.02 -11.81
C PHE A 65 10.79 -0.77 -11.90
N CYS A 66 10.21 -0.78 -13.07
CA CYS A 66 9.03 -1.56 -13.39
C CYS A 66 9.22 -2.34 -14.70
N VAL A 67 8.36 -3.31 -14.95
CA VAL A 67 8.43 -4.17 -16.13
C VAL A 67 7.15 -4.00 -16.93
N SER A 68 7.28 -3.90 -18.27
CA SER A 68 6.13 -3.77 -19.16
C SER A 68 6.24 -4.66 -20.39
N ALA A 69 5.14 -5.24 -20.83
CA ALA A 69 5.04 -5.93 -22.11
C ALA A 69 4.81 -4.97 -23.29
N ARG A 70 4.51 -3.71 -23.02
CA ARG A 70 4.22 -2.67 -24.02
C ARG A 70 5.46 -1.98 -24.56
N VAL A 71 6.62 -2.15 -23.90
CA VAL A 71 7.90 -1.61 -24.36
C VAL A 71 8.78 -2.71 -24.96
N THR A 72 9.59 -2.36 -25.94
CA THR A 72 10.52 -3.29 -26.62
C THR A 72 11.98 -3.08 -26.24
N ALA A 73 12.30 -1.90 -25.70
CA ALA A 73 13.60 -1.50 -25.17
C ALA A 73 13.41 -0.78 -23.83
N PRO A 74 14.45 -0.63 -23.00
CA PRO A 74 14.37 0.15 -21.78
C PRO A 74 13.90 1.57 -22.05
N LEU A 75 12.81 1.98 -21.40
CA LEU A 75 12.27 3.32 -21.46
C LEU A 75 12.59 4.03 -20.15
N ARG A 76 13.24 5.19 -20.22
CA ARG A 76 13.60 5.98 -19.04
C ARG A 76 12.96 7.35 -19.13
N PHE A 77 12.34 7.77 -18.03
CA PHE A 77 11.76 9.10 -17.90
C PHE A 77 11.80 9.58 -16.45
N THR A 78 11.52 10.84 -16.26
CA THR A 78 11.25 11.40 -14.93
C THR A 78 9.75 11.46 -14.74
N HIS A 79 9.26 10.89 -13.65
CA HIS A 79 7.87 10.99 -13.24
C HIS A 79 7.57 12.41 -12.80
N VAL A 80 6.73 13.11 -13.56
CA VAL A 80 6.54 14.56 -13.41
C VAL A 80 6.07 14.95 -12.00
N PRO A 81 5.05 14.28 -11.40
CA PRO A 81 4.54 14.70 -10.10
C PRO A 81 5.51 14.54 -8.92
N THR A 82 6.45 13.57 -8.97
CA THR A 82 7.37 13.28 -7.86
C THR A 82 8.84 13.60 -8.17
N GLY A 83 9.18 13.85 -9.44
CA GLY A 83 10.56 14.02 -9.88
C GLY A 83 11.40 12.73 -9.84
N ALA A 84 10.79 11.58 -9.57
CA ALA A 84 11.49 10.31 -9.48
C ALA A 84 11.95 9.82 -10.85
N LYS A 85 13.16 9.26 -10.92
CA LYS A 85 13.59 8.51 -12.11
C LYS A 85 12.84 7.20 -12.20
N VAL A 86 12.30 6.90 -13.38
CA VAL A 86 11.60 5.66 -13.70
C VAL A 86 12.34 4.96 -14.84
N CYS A 87 12.57 3.67 -14.70
CA CYS A 87 13.11 2.79 -15.72
C CYS A 87 12.15 1.64 -15.98
N VAL A 88 11.45 1.70 -17.11
CA VAL A 88 10.53 0.63 -17.56
C VAL A 88 11.32 -0.37 -18.40
N LEU A 89 11.35 -1.61 -17.96
CA LEU A 89 12.09 -2.69 -18.62
C LEU A 89 11.13 -3.52 -19.50
N PRO A 90 11.54 -3.91 -20.71
CA PRO A 90 10.77 -4.84 -21.53
C PRO A 90 10.75 -6.24 -20.90
N THR A 91 9.60 -6.88 -20.93
CA THR A 91 9.48 -8.28 -20.51
C THR A 91 10.31 -9.21 -21.39
N PRO A 92 10.86 -10.33 -20.85
CA PRO A 92 11.48 -11.37 -21.64
C PRO A 92 10.54 -11.93 -22.73
N ARG A 93 11.10 -12.28 -23.87
CA ARG A 93 10.32 -12.84 -24.99
C ARG A 93 9.53 -14.09 -24.59
N ILE A 94 10.12 -14.95 -23.77
CA ILE A 94 9.51 -16.18 -23.27
C ILE A 94 8.26 -15.85 -22.40
N TYR A 95 8.33 -14.85 -21.54
CA TYR A 95 7.19 -14.41 -20.73
C TYR A 95 6.06 -13.90 -21.63
N ARG A 96 6.37 -13.09 -22.64
CA ARG A 96 5.37 -12.58 -23.60
C ARG A 96 4.67 -13.71 -24.36
N ALA A 97 5.41 -14.75 -24.75
CA ALA A 97 4.85 -15.92 -25.41
C ALA A 97 3.90 -16.70 -24.49
N VAL A 98 4.26 -16.84 -23.21
CA VAL A 98 3.42 -17.47 -22.18
C VAL A 98 2.15 -16.65 -21.93
N ARG A 99 2.29 -15.34 -21.73
CA ARG A 99 1.18 -14.44 -21.43
C ARG A 99 0.12 -14.36 -22.53
N ARG A 100 0.52 -14.43 -23.81
CA ARG A 100 -0.42 -14.42 -24.95
C ARG A 100 -1.40 -15.59 -24.97
N ARG A 101 -1.10 -16.67 -24.24
CA ARG A 101 -1.95 -17.88 -24.14
C ARG A 101 -2.92 -17.80 -22.94
N VAL A 102 -2.85 -16.77 -22.15
CA VAL A 102 -3.69 -16.56 -20.98
C VAL A 102 -4.78 -15.55 -21.33
N LEU A 103 -6.04 -15.98 -21.28
CA LEU A 103 -7.20 -15.13 -21.63
C LEU A 103 -7.38 -13.97 -20.66
N ASN A 104 -7.20 -14.23 -19.36
CA ASN A 104 -7.22 -13.21 -18.33
C ASN A 104 -6.00 -13.33 -17.43
N PRO A 105 -4.95 -12.52 -17.64
CA PRO A 105 -3.73 -12.55 -16.84
C PRO A 105 -3.93 -12.10 -15.38
N TYR A 106 -5.04 -11.43 -15.07
CA TYR A 106 -5.37 -10.91 -13.74
C TYR A 106 -6.23 -11.85 -12.91
N ALA A 107 -6.56 -13.04 -13.47
CA ALA A 107 -7.44 -13.98 -12.82
C ALA A 107 -6.78 -14.67 -11.61
N ASP A 108 -7.51 -14.77 -10.52
CA ASP A 108 -7.08 -15.42 -9.29
C ASP A 108 -6.99 -16.95 -9.46
N THR A 109 -7.85 -17.52 -10.31
CA THR A 109 -7.94 -18.97 -10.55
C THR A 109 -7.55 -19.33 -11.97
N VAL A 110 -7.14 -20.60 -12.18
CA VAL A 110 -6.80 -21.14 -13.51
C VAL A 110 -8.02 -21.07 -14.44
N GLU A 111 -9.21 -21.39 -13.94
CA GLU A 111 -10.44 -21.36 -14.73
C GLU A 111 -10.78 -19.95 -15.23
N LYS A 112 -10.62 -18.96 -14.39
CA LYS A 112 -10.81 -17.54 -14.77
C LYS A 112 -9.70 -17.07 -15.73
N ALA A 113 -8.49 -17.63 -15.60
CA ALA A 113 -7.33 -17.23 -16.41
C ALA A 113 -7.36 -17.79 -17.84
N VAL A 114 -7.82 -19.02 -18.03
CA VAL A 114 -7.71 -19.76 -19.31
C VAL A 114 -9.04 -20.36 -19.79
N GLY A 115 -10.13 -20.15 -19.07
CA GLY A 115 -11.44 -20.74 -19.37
C GLY A 115 -11.58 -22.18 -18.86
N ASN A 116 -12.63 -22.86 -19.29
CA ASN A 116 -13.02 -24.18 -18.79
C ASN A 116 -12.11 -25.29 -19.35
N VAL A 117 -10.88 -25.40 -18.86
CA VAL A 117 -9.88 -26.39 -19.27
C VAL A 117 -9.88 -27.58 -18.30
N ARG A 118 -9.98 -28.82 -18.80
CA ARG A 118 -10.05 -30.05 -18.02
C ARG A 118 -8.81 -30.94 -18.20
N GLY A 119 -8.53 -31.80 -17.21
CA GLY A 119 -7.50 -32.85 -17.30
C GLY A 119 -6.06 -32.31 -17.29
N VAL A 120 -5.19 -32.94 -18.10
CA VAL A 120 -3.74 -32.64 -18.19
C VAL A 120 -3.46 -31.18 -18.58
N SER A 121 -4.34 -30.57 -19.40
CA SER A 121 -4.21 -29.19 -19.81
C SER A 121 -4.33 -28.22 -18.63
N ARG A 122 -5.17 -28.53 -17.63
CA ARG A 122 -5.29 -27.71 -16.41
C ARG A 122 -3.99 -27.70 -15.60
N LEU A 123 -3.35 -28.86 -15.45
CA LEU A 123 -2.05 -28.98 -14.77
C LEU A 123 -0.95 -28.22 -15.50
N PHE A 124 -0.95 -28.31 -16.84
CA PHE A 124 0.00 -27.57 -17.67
C PHE A 124 -0.15 -26.03 -17.49
N PHE A 125 -1.38 -25.53 -17.55
CA PHE A 125 -1.64 -24.09 -17.36
C PHE A 125 -1.37 -23.64 -15.93
N ALA A 126 -1.62 -24.46 -14.91
CA ALA A 126 -1.26 -24.17 -13.53
C ALA A 126 0.27 -24.05 -13.39
N ALA A 127 1.02 -25.02 -13.88
CA ALA A 127 2.48 -24.97 -13.88
C ALA A 127 3.02 -23.77 -14.69
N GLN A 128 2.40 -23.46 -15.83
CA GLN A 128 2.75 -22.30 -16.65
C GLN A 128 2.52 -20.98 -15.88
N LYS A 129 1.43 -20.84 -15.13
CA LYS A 129 1.14 -19.67 -14.30
C LYS A 129 2.20 -19.48 -13.20
N GLU A 130 2.59 -20.56 -12.52
CA GLU A 130 3.63 -20.54 -11.50
C GLU A 130 5.00 -20.13 -12.05
N VAL A 131 5.42 -20.72 -13.16
CA VAL A 131 6.70 -20.42 -13.80
C VAL A 131 6.70 -19.00 -14.40
N ALA A 132 5.58 -18.56 -14.96
CA ALA A 132 5.45 -17.24 -15.58
C ALA A 132 5.84 -16.11 -14.63
N ALA A 133 5.46 -16.20 -13.35
CA ALA A 133 5.80 -15.19 -12.34
C ALA A 133 7.33 -14.95 -12.25
N TYR A 134 8.12 -16.01 -12.29
CA TYR A 134 9.59 -15.95 -12.27
C TYR A 134 10.19 -15.48 -13.59
N LEU A 135 9.54 -15.80 -14.71
CA LEU A 135 9.98 -15.38 -16.05
C LEU A 135 9.67 -13.92 -16.38
N ALA A 136 8.84 -13.25 -15.60
CA ALA A 136 8.45 -11.87 -15.84
C ALA A 136 9.61 -10.87 -15.70
N THR A 137 10.59 -11.17 -14.85
CA THR A 137 11.69 -10.24 -14.53
C THR A 137 12.88 -10.45 -15.47
N PRO A 138 13.27 -9.42 -16.28
CA PRO A 138 14.41 -9.51 -17.23
C PRO A 138 15.74 -9.35 -16.48
N LEU A 139 16.22 -10.37 -15.75
CA LEU A 139 17.35 -10.29 -14.80
C LEU A 139 18.63 -9.72 -15.41
N ARG A 140 19.02 -10.12 -16.64
CA ARG A 140 20.24 -9.61 -17.30
C ARG A 140 20.14 -8.11 -17.58
N LEU A 141 18.97 -7.68 -18.04
CA LEU A 141 18.71 -6.28 -18.34
C LEU A 141 18.62 -5.46 -17.06
N LEU A 142 17.90 -5.96 -16.05
CA LEU A 142 17.83 -5.34 -14.72
C LEU A 142 19.23 -5.18 -14.12
N ALA A 143 20.09 -6.20 -14.17
CA ALA A 143 21.46 -6.11 -13.69
C ALA A 143 22.28 -5.00 -14.39
N ARG A 144 22.08 -4.85 -15.71
CA ARG A 144 22.74 -3.79 -16.49
C ARG A 144 22.27 -2.41 -16.05
N GLU A 145 20.96 -2.24 -15.90
CA GLU A 145 20.38 -0.94 -15.52
C GLU A 145 20.68 -0.58 -14.05
N LEU A 146 20.73 -1.54 -13.14
CA LEU A 146 21.18 -1.33 -11.75
C LEU A 146 22.61 -0.80 -11.68
N ARG A 147 23.52 -1.37 -12.51
CA ARG A 147 24.90 -0.88 -12.60
C ARG A 147 24.97 0.52 -13.25
N HIS A 148 24.21 0.73 -14.32
CA HIS A 148 24.15 2.02 -15.02
C HIS A 148 23.69 3.16 -14.09
N GLU A 149 22.70 2.90 -13.25
CA GLU A 149 22.18 3.86 -12.28
C GLU A 149 23.03 3.94 -11.00
N GLY A 150 24.02 3.08 -10.83
CA GLY A 150 24.87 3.06 -9.66
C GLY A 150 24.13 2.68 -8.38
N CYS A 151 23.20 1.75 -8.47
CA CYS A 151 22.39 1.35 -7.32
C CYS A 151 23.22 0.62 -6.26
N ASP A 152 23.04 1.01 -5.00
CA ASP A 152 23.73 0.47 -3.83
C ASP A 152 22.94 -0.62 -3.12
N ALA A 153 21.61 -0.62 -3.27
CA ALA A 153 20.69 -1.59 -2.69
C ALA A 153 19.45 -1.77 -3.58
N ILE A 154 18.75 -2.87 -3.36
CA ILE A 154 17.45 -3.17 -3.98
C ILE A 154 16.39 -3.18 -2.88
N LEU A 155 15.29 -2.47 -3.07
CA LEU A 155 14.08 -2.51 -2.25
C LEU A 155 12.92 -3.04 -3.09
N CYS A 156 12.46 -4.26 -2.81
CA CYS A 156 11.30 -4.85 -3.45
C CYS A 156 10.02 -4.47 -2.69
N GLN A 157 9.02 -4.00 -3.40
CA GLN A 157 7.70 -3.74 -2.82
C GLN A 157 6.87 -5.02 -2.82
N GLY A 158 6.99 -5.79 -1.72
CA GLY A 158 6.32 -7.06 -1.50
C GLY A 158 7.24 -8.27 -1.69
N TYR A 159 7.61 -8.90 -0.55
CA TYR A 159 8.31 -10.18 -0.61
C TYR A 159 7.38 -11.35 -0.96
N GLU A 160 6.09 -11.08 -1.05
CA GLU A 160 5.05 -12.05 -1.43
C GLU A 160 5.13 -12.48 -2.89
N HIS A 161 5.83 -11.69 -3.71
CA HIS A 161 5.90 -11.90 -5.16
C HIS A 161 7.17 -12.63 -5.59
N ALA A 162 7.08 -13.40 -6.68
CA ALA A 162 8.20 -14.13 -7.27
C ALA A 162 9.39 -13.23 -7.67
N ARG A 163 9.13 -11.96 -7.99
CA ARG A 163 10.17 -10.96 -8.29
C ARG A 163 11.14 -10.77 -7.14
N PHE A 164 10.67 -10.81 -5.90
CA PHE A 164 11.54 -10.75 -4.72
C PHE A 164 12.59 -11.86 -4.73
N ASP A 165 12.15 -13.11 -4.95
CA ASP A 165 13.07 -14.25 -4.97
C ASP A 165 14.13 -14.09 -6.08
N ALA A 166 13.70 -13.65 -7.26
CA ALA A 166 14.59 -13.37 -8.39
C ALA A 166 15.58 -12.23 -8.08
N CYS A 167 15.13 -11.19 -7.38
CA CYS A 167 15.99 -10.08 -6.95
C CYS A 167 16.98 -10.48 -5.86
N VAL A 168 16.62 -11.37 -4.92
CA VAL A 168 17.56 -11.89 -3.92
C VAL A 168 18.68 -12.67 -4.60
N LEU A 169 18.36 -13.54 -5.57
CA LEU A 169 19.37 -14.24 -6.36
C LEU A 169 20.27 -13.25 -7.11
N LEU A 170 19.67 -12.27 -7.80
CA LEU A 170 20.40 -11.26 -8.56
C LEU A 170 21.30 -10.41 -7.64
N GLY A 171 20.78 -9.98 -6.49
CA GLY A 171 21.52 -9.18 -5.51
C GLY A 171 22.75 -9.92 -5.00
N ARG A 172 22.63 -11.23 -4.71
CA ARG A 172 23.80 -12.05 -4.34
C ARG A 172 24.86 -12.11 -5.44
N LEU A 173 24.45 -12.28 -6.69
CA LEU A 173 25.39 -12.31 -7.83
C LEU A 173 26.06 -10.96 -8.08
N MET A 174 25.41 -9.87 -7.75
CA MET A 174 25.93 -8.52 -7.93
C MET A 174 26.61 -7.92 -6.69
N GLY A 175 26.51 -8.56 -5.54
CA GLY A 175 26.97 -8.02 -4.25
C GLY A 175 26.09 -6.86 -3.76
N LEU A 176 24.81 -6.82 -4.14
CA LEU A 176 23.84 -5.81 -3.73
C LEU A 176 22.93 -6.36 -2.64
N PRO A 177 22.80 -5.68 -1.47
CA PRO A 177 21.82 -6.05 -0.46
C PRO A 177 20.40 -5.85 -0.98
N VAL A 178 19.54 -6.83 -0.68
CA VAL A 178 18.12 -6.83 -1.08
C VAL A 178 17.26 -6.72 0.15
N PHE A 179 16.41 -5.71 0.17
CA PHE A 179 15.37 -5.49 1.18
C PHE A 179 14.02 -5.69 0.54
N ALA A 180 13.00 -5.98 1.34
CA ALA A 180 11.63 -6.03 0.85
C ALA A 180 10.61 -5.54 1.88
N THR A 181 9.50 -4.98 1.40
CA THR A 181 8.36 -4.64 2.22
C THR A 181 7.34 -5.78 2.26
N PHE A 182 6.36 -5.69 3.16
CA PHE A 182 5.13 -6.47 3.14
C PHE A 182 3.97 -5.56 2.76
N GLN A 183 3.18 -5.94 1.74
CA GLN A 183 2.06 -5.13 1.28
C GLN A 183 0.70 -5.82 1.45
N GLY A 184 0.67 -7.02 2.03
CA GLY A 184 -0.56 -7.68 2.44
C GLY A 184 -1.21 -8.56 1.39
N GLY A 185 -0.41 -9.20 0.55
CA GLY A 185 -0.90 -10.21 -0.37
C GLY A 185 -1.37 -11.48 0.35
N ASP A 186 -2.37 -12.15 -0.22
CA ASP A 186 -2.74 -13.51 0.19
C ASP A 186 -1.55 -14.46 -0.06
N MET A 187 -1.14 -15.13 1.00
CA MET A 187 0.04 -16.01 0.96
C MET A 187 -0.25 -17.36 0.34
N GLN A 188 -0.75 -17.37 -0.87
CA GLN A 188 -0.86 -18.58 -1.67
C GLN A 188 0.50 -18.87 -2.30
N TYR A 189 1.32 -19.63 -1.57
CA TYR A 189 2.59 -20.09 -2.13
C TYR A 189 2.34 -21.11 -3.24
N SER A 190 2.83 -20.81 -4.42
CA SER A 190 2.95 -21.76 -5.50
C SER A 190 3.87 -22.93 -5.10
N HIS A 191 3.84 -24.04 -5.86
CA HIS A 191 4.73 -25.18 -5.60
C HIS A 191 6.21 -24.79 -5.71
N ILE A 192 6.54 -23.77 -6.50
CA ILE A 192 7.90 -23.23 -6.62
C ILE A 192 8.25 -22.32 -5.45
N GLU A 193 7.34 -21.49 -5.01
CA GLU A 193 7.58 -20.55 -3.91
C GLU A 193 7.75 -21.23 -2.56
N ARG A 194 7.01 -22.31 -2.32
CA ARG A 194 7.06 -23.05 -1.04
C ARG A 194 8.48 -23.43 -0.60
N PRO A 195 9.33 -24.07 -1.44
CA PRO A 195 10.71 -24.37 -1.06
C PRO A 195 11.65 -23.16 -1.19
N LEU A 196 11.40 -22.23 -2.14
CA LEU A 196 12.32 -21.14 -2.45
C LEU A 196 12.20 -19.96 -1.48
N ARG A 197 10.98 -19.56 -1.12
CA ARG A 197 10.71 -18.39 -0.28
C ARG A 197 11.39 -18.44 1.09
N PRO A 198 11.44 -19.56 1.84
CA PRO A 198 12.18 -19.61 3.09
C PRO A 198 13.69 -19.35 2.94
N LEU A 199 14.27 -19.74 1.79
CA LEU A 199 15.69 -19.53 1.50
C LEU A 199 15.96 -18.06 1.16
N THR A 200 15.13 -17.47 0.32
CA THR A 200 15.27 -16.06 -0.12
C THR A 200 15.00 -15.08 1.04
N LEU A 201 14.01 -15.34 1.88
CA LEU A 201 13.75 -14.56 3.09
C LEU A 201 14.95 -14.58 4.07
N ARG A 202 15.60 -15.74 4.24
CA ARG A 202 16.81 -15.81 5.08
C ARG A 202 18.01 -15.14 4.42
N ALA A 203 18.09 -15.16 3.11
CA ALA A 203 19.19 -14.63 2.32
C ALA A 203 19.12 -13.13 2.07
N CYS A 204 17.95 -12.50 2.17
CA CYS A 204 17.80 -11.05 2.00
C CYS A 204 18.50 -10.28 3.13
N ALA A 205 18.79 -9.01 2.88
CA ALA A 205 19.42 -8.13 3.86
C ALA A 205 18.44 -7.68 4.96
N GLY A 206 17.17 -7.51 4.65
CA GLY A 206 16.16 -7.17 5.64
C GLY A 206 14.74 -7.11 5.10
N LEU A 207 13.78 -7.17 6.02
CA LEU A 207 12.34 -7.09 5.76
C LEU A 207 11.74 -5.91 6.51
N ILE A 208 10.92 -5.14 5.82
CA ILE A 208 10.19 -4.00 6.34
C ILE A 208 8.71 -4.39 6.42
N ILE A 209 8.25 -4.61 7.64
CA ILE A 209 6.91 -5.16 7.91
C ILE A 209 6.21 -4.25 8.92
N ALA A 210 5.22 -3.51 8.46
CA ALA A 210 4.43 -2.61 9.32
C ALA A 210 3.52 -3.38 10.30
N ASN A 211 3.00 -4.52 9.85
CA ASN A 211 2.05 -5.37 10.57
C ASN A 211 2.77 -6.28 11.58
N GLN A 212 2.41 -6.16 12.85
CA GLN A 212 3.04 -6.93 13.93
C GLN A 212 2.72 -8.43 13.85
N SER A 213 1.50 -8.81 13.47
CA SER A 213 1.13 -10.22 13.34
C SER A 213 1.92 -10.91 12.22
N GLU A 214 2.18 -10.20 11.12
CA GLU A 214 3.03 -10.70 10.05
C GLU A 214 4.50 -10.80 10.48
N THR A 215 5.00 -9.81 11.22
CA THR A 215 6.36 -9.86 11.78
C THR A 215 6.54 -11.10 12.66
N GLN A 216 5.57 -11.39 13.53
CA GLN A 216 5.59 -12.59 14.39
C GLN A 216 5.52 -13.88 13.56
N ARG A 217 4.67 -13.91 12.53
CA ARG A 217 4.55 -15.05 11.62
C ARG A 217 5.86 -15.35 10.89
N VAL A 218 6.49 -14.33 10.31
CA VAL A 218 7.76 -14.47 9.59
C VAL A 218 8.88 -14.92 10.53
N ARG A 219 8.97 -14.33 11.72
CA ARG A 219 9.92 -14.71 12.76
C ARG A 219 9.77 -16.20 13.14
N ALA A 220 8.56 -16.61 13.48
CA ALA A 220 8.28 -17.98 13.92
C ALA A 220 8.47 -19.01 12.79
N ARG A 221 7.89 -18.74 11.61
CA ARG A 221 7.88 -19.70 10.50
C ARG A 221 9.21 -19.84 9.81
N TYR A 222 9.91 -18.73 9.58
CA TYR A 222 11.14 -18.72 8.78
C TYR A 222 12.41 -18.53 9.60
N ARG A 223 12.29 -18.32 10.92
CA ARG A 223 13.40 -18.09 11.85
C ARG A 223 14.30 -16.93 11.39
N ILE A 224 13.65 -15.82 10.97
CA ILE A 224 14.37 -14.62 10.56
C ILE A 224 14.87 -13.90 11.83
N PRO A 225 16.16 -13.54 11.91
CA PRO A 225 16.71 -12.78 13.04
C PRO A 225 16.07 -11.39 13.16
N ASP A 226 15.89 -10.91 14.39
CA ASP A 226 15.31 -9.59 14.66
C ASP A 226 16.09 -8.45 14.00
N ALA A 227 17.40 -8.57 13.89
CA ALA A 227 18.24 -7.60 13.20
C ALA A 227 17.88 -7.41 11.71
N LYS A 228 17.18 -8.37 11.09
CA LYS A 228 16.67 -8.29 9.71
C LYS A 228 15.20 -7.87 9.62
N LEU A 229 14.54 -7.63 10.74
CA LEU A 229 13.13 -7.21 10.77
C LEU A 229 13.04 -5.76 11.23
N ALA A 230 12.38 -4.92 10.45
CA ALA A 230 12.10 -3.54 10.82
C ALA A 230 10.60 -3.28 10.74
N ARG A 231 10.04 -2.75 11.82
CA ARG A 231 8.65 -2.27 11.83
C ARG A 231 8.66 -0.82 11.37
N ILE A 232 8.47 -0.62 10.06
CA ILE A 232 8.40 0.68 9.42
C ILE A 232 7.09 0.75 8.66
N PHE A 233 6.35 1.82 8.85
CA PHE A 233 5.01 2.02 8.32
C PHE A 233 5.03 2.54 6.88
N ASN A 234 3.91 2.41 6.18
CA ASN A 234 3.74 3.06 4.88
C ASN A 234 3.68 4.58 5.06
N PRO A 235 4.49 5.33 4.31
CA PRO A 235 4.55 6.78 4.44
C PRO A 235 3.37 7.50 3.78
N ILE A 236 3.02 8.66 4.34
CA ILE A 236 2.02 9.56 3.77
C ILE A 236 2.57 10.99 3.67
N ASP A 237 2.21 11.69 2.60
CA ASP A 237 2.52 13.10 2.44
C ASP A 237 1.50 13.97 3.18
N LEU A 238 1.90 14.52 4.32
CA LEU A 238 1.05 15.36 5.16
C LEU A 238 0.79 16.76 4.59
N THR A 239 1.48 17.17 3.53
CA THR A 239 1.17 18.41 2.80
C THR A 239 0.04 18.18 1.82
N MET A 240 -0.01 16.99 1.25
CA MET A 240 -1.11 16.54 0.39
C MET A 240 -2.34 16.16 1.23
N TRP A 241 -2.14 15.38 2.31
CA TRP A 241 -3.20 14.92 3.20
C TRP A 241 -3.31 15.81 4.43
N CYS A 242 -4.11 16.86 4.32
CA CYS A 242 -4.45 17.78 5.40
C CYS A 242 -5.91 18.18 5.30
N ALA A 243 -6.50 18.58 6.41
CA ALA A 243 -7.88 19.06 6.41
C ALA A 243 -8.05 20.28 5.49
N THR A 244 -9.18 20.31 4.77
CA THR A 244 -9.64 21.47 3.98
C THR A 244 -10.84 22.12 4.65
N ASP A 245 -11.38 23.19 4.06
CA ASP A 245 -12.59 23.80 4.58
C ASP A 245 -13.77 22.80 4.52
N ARG A 246 -14.25 22.44 5.68
CA ARG A 246 -15.40 21.56 5.86
C ARG A 246 -16.66 22.07 5.17
N ARG A 247 -16.83 23.39 5.07
CA ARG A 247 -18.00 24.02 4.43
C ARG A 247 -18.03 23.75 2.95
N GLU A 248 -16.88 23.83 2.28
CA GLU A 248 -16.77 23.53 0.85
C GLU A 248 -17.12 22.08 0.56
N GLY A 249 -16.53 21.12 1.29
CA GLY A 249 -16.82 19.70 1.12
C GLY A 249 -18.28 19.35 1.36
N ARG A 250 -18.91 19.94 2.40
CA ARG A 250 -20.33 19.71 2.69
C ARG A 250 -21.25 20.36 1.67
N ALA A 251 -20.92 21.57 1.20
CA ALA A 251 -21.71 22.25 0.16
C ALA A 251 -21.69 21.49 -1.16
N GLU A 252 -20.53 20.96 -1.58
CA GLU A 252 -20.38 20.12 -2.76
C GLU A 252 -21.25 18.86 -2.68
N LEU A 253 -21.37 18.26 -1.49
CA LEU A 253 -22.12 17.04 -1.24
C LEU A 253 -23.61 17.27 -0.90
N GLY A 254 -24.05 18.52 -0.74
CA GLY A 254 -25.41 18.83 -0.28
C GLY A 254 -25.67 18.45 1.18
N ILE A 255 -24.62 18.31 2.00
CA ILE A 255 -24.72 17.90 3.41
C ILE A 255 -24.87 19.14 4.31
N PRO A 256 -25.91 19.23 5.15
CA PRO A 256 -26.08 20.35 6.07
C PRO A 256 -24.91 20.52 7.04
N MET A 257 -24.59 21.77 7.41
CA MET A 257 -23.53 22.04 8.37
C MET A 257 -23.80 21.49 9.78
N SER A 258 -25.09 21.37 10.15
CA SER A 258 -25.53 20.77 11.42
C SER A 258 -25.46 19.25 11.46
N ALA A 259 -25.37 18.60 10.30
CA ALA A 259 -25.35 17.15 10.18
C ALA A 259 -24.12 16.51 10.84
N ARG A 260 -24.26 15.26 11.28
CA ARG A 260 -23.13 14.41 11.71
C ARG A 260 -22.81 13.40 10.61
N VAL A 261 -21.56 13.33 10.23
CA VAL A 261 -21.12 12.61 9.03
C VAL A 261 -20.09 11.53 9.38
N VAL A 262 -20.43 10.28 9.06
CA VAL A 262 -19.48 9.16 9.04
C VAL A 262 -18.96 9.02 7.62
N VAL A 263 -17.65 8.90 7.45
CA VAL A 263 -17.01 8.75 6.13
C VAL A 263 -16.30 7.41 6.03
N TRP A 264 -16.43 6.78 4.88
CA TRP A 264 -15.63 5.66 4.43
C TRP A 264 -15.15 5.91 3.00
N HIS A 265 -13.90 5.55 2.68
CA HIS A 265 -13.43 5.54 1.29
C HIS A 265 -12.55 4.32 1.01
N GLY A 266 -12.58 3.85 -0.24
CA GLY A 266 -11.78 2.73 -0.68
C GLY A 266 -12.40 1.93 -1.83
N ARG A 267 -11.79 0.79 -2.12
CA ARG A 267 -12.36 -0.15 -3.10
C ARG A 267 -13.49 -0.95 -2.46
N VAL A 268 -14.62 -1.05 -3.15
CA VAL A 268 -15.76 -1.87 -2.71
C VAL A 268 -15.46 -3.34 -2.98
N LEU A 269 -15.03 -4.03 -1.91
CA LEU A 269 -14.67 -5.44 -1.89
C LEU A 269 -15.21 -6.08 -0.60
N SER A 270 -15.61 -7.34 -0.64
CA SER A 270 -16.24 -8.05 0.48
C SER A 270 -15.42 -8.03 1.78
N HIS A 271 -14.08 -8.13 1.67
CA HIS A 271 -13.20 -8.07 2.85
C HIS A 271 -13.14 -6.66 3.49
N LYS A 272 -13.61 -5.61 2.80
CA LYS A 272 -13.68 -4.25 3.37
C LYS A 272 -14.81 -4.06 4.37
N GLY A 273 -15.70 -5.05 4.53
CA GLY A 273 -16.67 -5.11 5.62
C GLY A 273 -17.78 -4.07 5.57
N LEU A 274 -18.14 -3.57 4.38
CA LEU A 274 -19.19 -2.57 4.22
C LEU A 274 -20.55 -3.07 4.71
N ASP A 275 -20.85 -4.35 4.58
CA ASP A 275 -22.03 -4.98 5.20
C ASP A 275 -22.09 -4.75 6.71
N THR A 276 -20.97 -4.95 7.40
CA THR A 276 -20.85 -4.65 8.85
C THR A 276 -21.12 -3.18 9.14
N LEU A 277 -20.61 -2.27 8.30
CA LEU A 277 -20.84 -0.83 8.44
C LEU A 277 -22.32 -0.46 8.21
N LEU A 278 -22.98 -1.06 7.21
CA LEU A 278 -24.40 -0.80 6.95
C LEU A 278 -25.30 -1.25 8.11
N TYR A 279 -25.06 -2.42 8.68
CA TYR A 279 -25.80 -2.88 9.88
C TYR A 279 -25.49 -2.00 11.11
N ALA A 280 -24.25 -1.55 11.26
CA ALA A 280 -23.90 -0.61 12.30
C ALA A 280 -24.60 0.74 12.10
N TRP A 281 -24.67 1.23 10.86
CA TRP A 281 -25.33 2.48 10.51
C TRP A 281 -26.85 2.44 10.78
N GLU A 282 -27.51 1.34 10.41
CA GLU A 282 -28.92 1.12 10.73
C GLU A 282 -29.18 1.31 12.21
N ARG A 283 -28.33 0.71 13.06
CA ARG A 283 -28.43 0.81 14.49
C ARG A 283 -28.17 2.24 15.01
N VAL A 284 -27.14 2.91 14.47
CA VAL A 284 -26.82 4.32 14.81
C VAL A 284 -28.03 5.21 14.54
N CYS A 285 -28.67 5.09 13.38
CA CYS A 285 -29.83 5.88 12.99
C CYS A 285 -31.05 5.60 13.87
N ARG A 286 -31.30 4.32 14.18
CA ARG A 286 -32.43 3.90 15.03
C ARG A 286 -32.29 4.45 16.48
N GLU A 287 -31.08 4.38 17.04
CA GLU A 287 -30.81 4.85 18.41
C GLU A 287 -30.77 6.38 18.53
N ARG A 288 -30.65 7.09 17.40
CA ARG A 288 -30.53 8.56 17.31
C ARG A 288 -31.59 9.16 16.38
N SER A 289 -32.78 8.62 16.44
CA SER A 289 -33.91 9.13 15.64
C SER A 289 -34.13 10.62 15.90
N GLY A 290 -34.26 11.40 14.82
CA GLY A 290 -34.43 12.88 14.89
C GLY A 290 -33.11 13.68 14.82
N ARG A 291 -31.95 13.02 14.72
CA ARG A 291 -30.70 13.69 14.37
C ARG A 291 -30.44 13.64 12.87
N ASP A 292 -29.81 14.67 12.34
CA ASP A 292 -29.37 14.74 10.94
C ASP A 292 -28.04 13.97 10.81
N LEU A 293 -28.12 12.71 10.35
CA LEU A 293 -27.01 11.78 10.28
C LEU A 293 -26.75 11.37 8.83
N TRP A 294 -25.48 11.38 8.43
CA TRP A 294 -25.04 11.03 7.09
C TRP A 294 -23.92 10.00 7.09
N LEU A 295 -24.02 9.01 6.22
CA LEU A 295 -22.97 8.05 5.89
C LEU A 295 -22.49 8.33 4.46
N LEU A 296 -21.28 8.86 4.34
CA LEU A 296 -20.63 9.11 3.06
C LEU A 296 -19.74 7.92 2.69
N LEU A 297 -20.11 7.20 1.63
CA LEU A 297 -19.32 6.14 1.02
C LEU A 297 -18.66 6.66 -0.26
N VAL A 298 -17.34 6.51 -0.38
CA VAL A 298 -16.59 6.99 -1.56
C VAL A 298 -15.78 5.85 -2.16
N GLY A 299 -16.09 5.52 -3.41
CA GLY A 299 -15.37 4.50 -4.17
C GLY A 299 -16.28 3.45 -4.80
N THR A 300 -15.66 2.63 -5.64
CA THR A 300 -16.31 1.53 -6.36
C THR A 300 -15.42 0.29 -6.33
N GLY A 301 -15.86 -0.82 -6.88
CA GLY A 301 -15.07 -2.06 -6.92
C GLY A 301 -15.85 -3.25 -7.45
N ASN A 302 -15.26 -4.43 -7.33
CA ASN A 302 -15.84 -5.65 -7.91
C ASN A 302 -17.20 -6.02 -7.29
N ASP A 303 -17.40 -5.63 -6.00
CA ASP A 303 -18.62 -5.97 -5.26
C ASP A 303 -19.57 -4.76 -5.14
N ALA A 304 -19.41 -3.75 -6.02
CA ALA A 304 -20.25 -2.55 -6.04
C ALA A 304 -21.74 -2.87 -6.32
N GLU A 305 -22.01 -3.87 -7.18
CA GLU A 305 -23.39 -4.28 -7.45
C GLU A 305 -24.06 -4.92 -6.23
N GLU A 306 -23.32 -5.74 -5.49
CA GLU A 306 -23.81 -6.33 -4.23
C GLU A 306 -24.11 -5.24 -3.18
N LEU A 307 -23.23 -4.24 -3.07
CA LEU A 307 -23.44 -3.09 -2.18
C LEU A 307 -24.70 -2.31 -2.58
N ARG A 308 -24.95 -2.11 -3.88
CA ARG A 308 -26.15 -1.41 -4.38
C ARG A 308 -27.41 -2.15 -4.00
N GLN A 309 -27.41 -3.48 -4.13
CA GLN A 309 -28.54 -4.34 -3.74
C GLN A 309 -28.80 -4.27 -2.24
N HIS A 310 -27.75 -4.30 -1.40
CA HIS A 310 -27.87 -4.14 0.05
C HIS A 310 -28.48 -2.78 0.43
N LEU A 311 -27.99 -1.68 -0.16
CA LEU A 311 -28.52 -0.35 0.10
C LEU A 311 -29.99 -0.22 -0.30
N ALA A 312 -30.37 -0.77 -1.46
CA ALA A 312 -31.76 -0.78 -1.91
C ALA A 312 -32.70 -1.59 -1.00
N ALA A 313 -32.23 -2.72 -0.49
CA ALA A 313 -32.97 -3.58 0.42
C ALA A 313 -33.17 -2.94 1.81
N MET A 314 -32.10 -2.38 2.38
CA MET A 314 -32.09 -1.83 3.73
C MET A 314 -32.76 -0.44 3.82
N ARG A 315 -32.84 0.32 2.75
CA ARG A 315 -33.41 1.68 2.70
C ARG A 315 -32.92 2.59 3.82
N LEU A 316 -31.61 2.56 4.07
CA LEU A 316 -31.01 3.29 5.17
C LEU A 316 -31.10 4.82 4.96
N PRO A 317 -31.46 5.58 6.01
CA PRO A 317 -31.50 7.04 5.91
C PRO A 317 -30.09 7.65 5.84
N GLY A 318 -29.95 8.78 5.13
CA GLY A 318 -28.76 9.60 5.13
C GLY A 318 -27.53 8.94 4.49
N VAL A 319 -27.68 7.93 3.63
CA VAL A 319 -26.55 7.33 2.92
C VAL A 319 -26.32 8.03 1.59
N LEU A 320 -25.14 8.59 1.43
CA LEU A 320 -24.65 9.14 0.16
C LEU A 320 -23.48 8.28 -0.32
N TRP A 321 -23.62 7.68 -1.52
CA TRP A 321 -22.57 6.87 -2.11
C TRP A 321 -22.09 7.47 -3.43
N ILE A 322 -20.77 7.77 -3.48
CA ILE A 322 -20.06 8.20 -4.68
C ILE A 322 -19.47 6.96 -5.33
N ASP A 323 -20.28 6.30 -6.20
CA ASP A 323 -19.96 5.04 -6.87
C ASP A 323 -19.08 5.28 -8.10
N ARG A 324 -17.84 5.70 -7.84
CA ARG A 324 -16.79 5.81 -8.85
C ARG A 324 -15.41 5.74 -8.22
N PHE A 325 -14.42 5.40 -9.01
CA PHE A 325 -13.03 5.53 -8.57
C PHE A 325 -12.63 7.02 -8.58
N VAL A 326 -12.21 7.53 -7.44
CA VAL A 326 -11.74 8.92 -7.28
C VAL A 326 -10.23 8.93 -7.35
N HIS A 327 -9.68 9.44 -8.46
CA HIS A 327 -8.23 9.53 -8.68
C HIS A 327 -7.60 10.77 -8.02
N ASN A 328 -8.41 11.81 -7.83
CA ASN A 328 -7.96 13.09 -7.33
C ASN A 328 -7.90 13.09 -5.81
N CYS A 329 -6.69 13.16 -5.25
CA CYS A 329 -6.47 13.22 -3.81
C CYS A 329 -7.12 14.46 -3.17
N ASP A 330 -7.19 15.60 -3.88
CA ASP A 330 -7.83 16.81 -3.38
C ASP A 330 -9.34 16.61 -3.20
N GLU A 331 -9.96 15.83 -4.08
CA GLU A 331 -11.37 15.48 -3.97
C GLU A 331 -11.62 14.56 -2.77
N ILE A 332 -10.82 13.50 -2.61
CA ILE A 332 -10.94 12.62 -1.42
C ILE A 332 -10.71 13.42 -0.14
N ARG A 333 -9.75 14.32 -0.13
CA ARG A 333 -9.45 15.18 1.01
C ARG A 333 -10.62 16.07 1.40
N ARG A 334 -11.33 16.66 0.40
CA ARG A 334 -12.57 17.44 0.66
C ARG A 334 -13.65 16.55 1.26
N TYR A 335 -13.82 15.34 0.76
CA TYR A 335 -14.79 14.38 1.30
C TYR A 335 -14.47 13.95 2.72
N LEU A 336 -13.20 13.67 3.02
CA LEU A 336 -12.76 13.40 4.38
C LEU A 336 -13.01 14.59 5.29
N SER A 337 -12.69 15.81 4.84
CA SER A 337 -12.88 17.04 5.64
C SER A 337 -14.36 17.36 5.91
N ALA A 338 -15.29 16.84 5.11
CA ALA A 338 -16.73 16.94 5.38
C ALA A 338 -17.18 16.08 6.57
N GLY A 339 -16.38 15.08 6.97
CA GLY A 339 -16.69 14.09 7.98
C GLY A 339 -16.49 14.54 9.43
N ASP A 340 -17.10 13.80 10.36
CA ASP A 340 -16.89 13.90 11.81
C ASP A 340 -16.10 12.69 12.34
N VAL A 341 -16.23 11.55 11.68
CA VAL A 341 -15.55 10.30 12.04
C VAL A 341 -15.33 9.45 10.80
N TYR A 342 -14.18 8.79 10.74
CA TYR A 342 -13.85 7.83 9.71
C TYR A 342 -14.15 6.41 10.16
N ALA A 343 -14.85 5.65 9.34
CA ALA A 343 -15.21 4.25 9.60
C ALA A 343 -14.33 3.30 8.76
N PHE A 344 -13.68 2.33 9.40
CA PHE A 344 -12.85 1.34 8.72
C PHE A 344 -13.17 -0.10 9.17
N PRO A 345 -14.23 -0.71 8.63
CA PRO A 345 -14.75 -2.01 9.08
C PRO A 345 -14.02 -3.21 8.45
N SER A 346 -12.84 -3.04 7.87
CA SER A 346 -12.12 -4.05 7.09
C SER A 346 -11.82 -5.30 7.91
N ARG A 347 -11.99 -6.48 7.29
CA ARG A 347 -11.77 -7.78 7.92
C ARG A 347 -10.33 -8.26 7.86
N HIS A 348 -9.60 -7.77 6.87
CA HIS A 348 -8.21 -8.13 6.64
C HIS A 348 -7.52 -7.08 5.79
N GLU A 349 -6.29 -6.70 6.18
CA GLU A 349 -5.44 -5.75 5.45
C GLU A 349 -3.95 -6.13 5.62
N GLY A 350 -3.13 -5.68 4.69
CA GLY A 350 -1.69 -5.71 4.87
C GLY A 350 -1.22 -4.59 5.81
N PHE A 351 -1.33 -3.36 5.33
CA PHE A 351 -1.20 -2.12 6.09
C PHE A 351 -1.90 -1.01 5.29
N PRO A 352 -3.17 -0.73 5.57
CA PRO A 352 -3.98 0.16 4.74
C PRO A 352 -3.60 1.62 4.92
N VAL A 353 -3.58 2.38 3.82
CA VAL A 353 -3.30 3.83 3.86
C VAL A 353 -4.55 4.68 4.11
N ALA A 354 -5.73 4.20 3.75
CA ALA A 354 -6.97 4.96 3.84
C ALA A 354 -7.29 5.50 5.27
N PRO A 355 -7.18 4.72 6.36
CA PRO A 355 -7.35 5.27 7.69
C PRO A 355 -6.26 6.28 8.06
N ILE A 356 -5.03 6.14 7.53
CA ILE A 356 -3.94 7.10 7.78
C ILE A 356 -4.23 8.43 7.06
N GLU A 357 -4.81 8.39 5.86
CA GLU A 357 -5.27 9.55 5.11
C GLU A 357 -6.34 10.32 5.90
N ALA A 358 -7.29 9.59 6.49
CA ALA A 358 -8.31 10.19 7.35
C ALA A 358 -7.71 10.81 8.64
N MET A 359 -6.77 10.10 9.29
CA MET A 359 -6.04 10.61 10.46
C MET A 359 -5.25 11.88 10.12
N ALA A 360 -4.61 11.90 8.96
CA ALA A 360 -3.89 13.06 8.45
C ALA A 360 -4.82 14.27 8.17
N CYS A 361 -6.07 14.01 7.83
CA CYS A 361 -7.12 15.05 7.74
C CYS A 361 -7.74 15.41 9.10
N GLY A 362 -7.24 14.86 10.20
CA GLY A 362 -7.72 15.18 11.56
C GLY A 362 -9.02 14.46 11.95
N LEU A 363 -9.39 13.37 11.27
CA LEU A 363 -10.57 12.59 11.64
C LEU A 363 -10.23 11.53 12.70
N PRO A 364 -11.05 11.39 13.75
CA PRO A 364 -11.01 10.20 14.59
C PRO A 364 -11.42 8.97 13.78
N VAL A 365 -10.85 7.82 14.11
CA VAL A 365 -11.06 6.58 13.37
C VAL A 365 -11.76 5.54 14.22
N VAL A 366 -12.85 4.96 13.74
CA VAL A 366 -13.41 3.70 14.27
C VAL A 366 -13.04 2.58 13.30
N ALA A 367 -12.30 1.60 13.77
CA ALA A 367 -11.80 0.52 12.92
C ALA A 367 -12.05 -0.87 13.52
N ALA A 368 -12.20 -1.86 12.66
CA ALA A 368 -12.19 -3.26 13.08
C ALA A 368 -10.77 -3.66 13.51
N ASP A 369 -10.66 -4.44 14.58
CA ASP A 369 -9.40 -4.99 15.11
C ASP A 369 -8.93 -6.16 14.22
N ALA A 370 -8.59 -5.82 12.99
CA ALA A 370 -8.13 -6.75 11.98
C ALA A 370 -6.61 -6.68 11.81
N PRO A 371 -5.96 -7.77 11.36
CA PRO A 371 -4.55 -7.75 11.00
C PRO A 371 -4.22 -6.58 10.07
N GLY A 372 -3.14 -5.84 10.38
CA GLY A 372 -2.69 -4.65 9.64
C GLY A 372 -3.44 -3.36 9.95
N VAL A 373 -4.58 -3.42 10.65
CA VAL A 373 -5.38 -2.25 11.06
C VAL A 373 -5.06 -1.84 12.49
N ALA A 374 -4.99 -2.80 13.41
CA ALA A 374 -4.69 -2.55 14.83
C ALA A 374 -3.36 -1.79 15.02
N ASP A 375 -2.37 -2.07 14.18
CA ASP A 375 -1.06 -1.39 14.22
C ASP A 375 -1.15 0.12 13.97
N ILE A 376 -2.12 0.57 13.17
CA ILE A 376 -2.36 1.99 12.89
C ILE A 376 -2.84 2.71 14.14
N LEU A 377 -3.77 2.08 14.87
CA LEU A 377 -4.40 2.62 16.07
C LEU A 377 -3.79 2.03 17.37
N GLU A 378 -2.52 1.63 17.34
CA GLU A 378 -1.83 1.13 18.53
C GLU A 378 -1.91 2.16 19.67
N GLY A 379 -2.52 1.76 20.79
CA GLY A 379 -2.86 2.68 21.89
C GLY A 379 -4.32 3.17 21.87
N GLY A 380 -5.13 2.79 20.88
CA GLY A 380 -6.56 3.09 20.82
C GLY A 380 -6.87 4.58 20.87
N GLU A 381 -7.59 5.05 21.90
CA GLU A 381 -7.97 6.45 22.06
C GLU A 381 -6.75 7.41 22.12
N ALA A 382 -5.62 6.97 22.66
CA ALA A 382 -4.40 7.76 22.67
C ALA A 382 -3.84 8.01 21.25
N SER A 383 -4.16 7.12 20.31
CA SER A 383 -3.82 7.21 18.88
C SER A 383 -4.92 7.83 18.02
N GLY A 384 -5.98 8.35 18.65
CA GLY A 384 -7.07 9.03 17.97
C GLY A 384 -8.13 8.11 17.38
N GLY A 385 -8.28 6.87 17.89
CA GLY A 385 -9.30 5.97 17.36
C GLY A 385 -9.82 4.93 18.35
N LEU A 386 -10.80 4.17 17.89
CA LEU A 386 -11.43 3.08 18.61
C LEU A 386 -11.32 1.80 17.79
N LEU A 387 -10.85 0.72 18.42
CA LEU A 387 -10.84 -0.61 17.84
C LEU A 387 -12.04 -1.41 18.33
N VAL A 388 -12.70 -2.12 17.43
CA VAL A 388 -13.85 -2.99 17.72
C VAL A 388 -13.64 -4.36 17.11
N PRO A 389 -14.23 -5.43 17.66
CA PRO A 389 -14.08 -6.76 17.09
C PRO A 389 -14.52 -6.83 15.62
N VAL A 390 -13.78 -7.57 14.80
CA VAL A 390 -14.08 -7.79 13.37
C VAL A 390 -15.49 -8.34 13.18
N GLY A 391 -16.25 -7.76 12.25
CA GLY A 391 -17.62 -8.19 11.92
C GLY A 391 -18.69 -7.88 12.98
N ASN A 392 -18.33 -7.20 14.06
CA ASN A 392 -19.27 -6.86 15.13
C ASN A 392 -19.95 -5.50 14.89
N ALA A 393 -21.05 -5.50 14.13
CA ALA A 393 -21.83 -4.30 13.81
C ALA A 393 -22.35 -3.56 15.07
N ALA A 394 -22.68 -4.29 16.14
CA ALA A 394 -23.16 -3.68 17.36
C ALA A 394 -22.07 -2.88 18.10
N ALA A 395 -20.87 -3.43 18.22
CA ALA A 395 -19.72 -2.74 18.79
C ALA A 395 -19.31 -1.54 17.91
N PHE A 396 -19.38 -1.72 16.57
CA PHE A 396 -19.07 -0.64 15.63
C PHE A 396 -20.07 0.52 15.76
N ALA A 397 -21.36 0.25 15.85
CA ALA A 397 -22.41 1.24 16.10
C ALA A 397 -22.21 1.99 17.41
N LEU A 398 -21.87 1.28 18.49
CA LEU A 398 -21.60 1.89 19.78
C LEU A 398 -20.40 2.85 19.70
N ALA A 399 -19.31 2.43 19.06
CA ALA A 399 -18.10 3.24 18.91
C ALA A 399 -18.36 4.50 18.08
N LEU A 400 -19.05 4.36 16.93
CA LEU A 400 -19.48 5.50 16.12
C LEU A 400 -20.36 6.45 16.93
N GLY A 401 -21.35 5.90 17.64
CA GLY A 401 -22.29 6.67 18.45
C GLY A 401 -21.60 7.51 19.51
N ARG A 402 -20.62 6.97 20.23
CA ARG A 402 -19.84 7.71 21.24
C ARG A 402 -19.19 8.96 20.67
N ILE A 403 -18.63 8.87 19.46
CA ILE A 403 -17.98 10.02 18.79
C ILE A 403 -19.05 11.01 18.29
N LEU A 404 -20.11 10.53 17.64
CA LEU A 404 -21.18 11.36 17.10
C LEU A 404 -21.95 12.13 18.20
N ASP A 405 -22.05 11.56 19.41
CA ASP A 405 -22.75 12.16 20.55
C ASP A 405 -21.91 13.21 21.28
N ASN A 406 -20.58 13.16 21.14
CA ASN A 406 -19.66 14.08 21.82
C ASN A 406 -18.67 14.71 20.84
N GLU A 407 -19.07 15.86 20.30
CA GLU A 407 -18.27 16.59 19.31
C GLU A 407 -16.90 17.03 19.84
N ALA A 408 -16.84 17.49 21.09
CA ALA A 408 -15.60 17.95 21.70
C ALA A 408 -14.58 16.81 21.81
N TRP A 409 -15.05 15.67 22.28
CA TRP A 409 -14.21 14.46 22.36
C TRP A 409 -13.82 13.94 20.97
N GLY A 410 -14.75 13.97 19.99
CA GLY A 410 -14.44 13.61 18.60
C GLY A 410 -13.31 14.48 18.02
N ARG A 411 -13.33 15.78 18.26
CA ARG A 411 -12.25 16.70 17.85
C ARG A 411 -10.92 16.37 18.53
N GLU A 412 -10.95 16.13 19.84
CA GLU A 412 -9.75 15.74 20.58
C GLU A 412 -9.12 14.44 20.07
N LEU A 413 -9.95 13.43 19.76
CA LEU A 413 -9.49 12.20 19.12
C LEU A 413 -8.89 12.49 17.74
N GLY A 414 -9.52 13.36 16.94
CA GLY A 414 -9.02 13.76 15.63
C GLY A 414 -7.65 14.44 15.70
N GLU A 415 -7.42 15.29 16.68
CA GLU A 415 -6.12 15.90 16.94
C GLU A 415 -5.04 14.86 17.32
N ARG A 416 -5.42 13.86 18.14
CA ARG A 416 -4.51 12.74 18.47
C ARG A 416 -4.20 11.90 17.23
N ALA A 417 -5.20 11.64 16.39
CA ALA A 417 -5.04 10.94 15.11
C ALA A 417 -4.05 11.68 14.20
N ARG A 418 -4.19 12.99 14.07
CA ARG A 418 -3.28 13.83 13.29
C ARG A 418 -1.85 13.79 13.83
N ARG A 419 -1.64 13.98 15.14
CA ARG A 419 -0.32 13.87 15.76
C ARG A 419 0.31 12.52 15.51
N ARG A 420 -0.44 11.41 15.63
CA ARG A 420 0.08 10.08 15.31
C ARG A 420 0.49 9.95 13.84
N ALA A 421 -0.27 10.55 12.93
CA ALA A 421 0.12 10.56 11.51
C ALA A 421 1.43 11.33 11.28
N GLU A 422 1.64 12.44 11.98
CA GLU A 422 2.86 13.23 11.93
C GLU A 422 4.08 12.47 12.48
N ASP A 423 3.92 11.84 13.64
CA ASP A 423 5.02 11.19 14.35
C ASP A 423 5.48 9.88 13.72
N TYR A 424 4.54 9.12 13.11
CA TYR A 424 4.83 7.73 12.70
C TYR A 424 4.69 7.48 11.20
N PHE A 425 3.84 8.23 10.49
CA PHE A 425 3.49 7.94 9.09
C PHE A 425 3.97 9.03 8.13
N SER A 426 4.49 10.15 8.60
CA SER A 426 4.99 11.22 7.73
C SER A 426 6.16 10.76 6.87
N LEU A 427 6.32 11.38 5.70
CA LEU A 427 7.46 11.14 4.82
C LEU A 427 8.81 11.28 5.54
N ASP A 428 8.93 12.27 6.43
CA ASP A 428 10.16 12.53 7.20
C ASP A 428 10.43 11.41 8.21
N ALA A 429 9.43 11.05 9.02
CA ALA A 429 9.58 10.01 10.05
C ALA A 429 9.91 8.65 9.44
N VAL A 430 9.19 8.27 8.39
CA VAL A 430 9.40 6.99 7.69
C VAL A 430 10.71 7.01 6.90
N GLY A 431 11.03 8.12 6.23
CA GLY A 431 12.27 8.26 5.47
C GLY A 431 13.52 8.09 6.32
N LYS A 432 13.55 8.67 7.52
CA LYS A 432 14.65 8.50 8.49
C LYS A 432 14.81 7.03 8.91
N GLN A 433 13.70 6.33 9.18
CA GLN A 433 13.72 4.91 9.56
C GLN A 433 14.19 4.02 8.40
N LEU A 434 13.66 4.24 7.18
CA LEU A 434 14.08 3.52 5.97
C LEU A 434 15.57 3.70 5.70
N ARG A 435 16.06 4.93 5.75
CA ARG A 435 17.49 5.22 5.59
C ARG A 435 18.33 4.50 6.62
N ALA A 436 17.99 4.62 7.90
CA ALA A 436 18.75 4.00 8.97
C ALA A 436 18.83 2.48 8.82
N PHE A 437 17.71 1.84 8.44
CA PHE A 437 17.66 0.39 8.27
C PHE A 437 18.41 -0.10 7.02
N ILE A 438 18.14 0.50 5.86
CA ILE A 438 18.70 0.06 4.58
C ILE A 438 20.20 0.34 4.51
N LEU A 439 20.65 1.51 4.96
CA LEU A 439 22.05 1.90 4.82
C LEU A 439 22.95 1.24 5.84
N ARG A 440 22.46 0.86 6.99
CA ARG A 440 23.24 0.11 7.99
C ARG A 440 23.74 -1.20 7.41
N GLU A 441 22.89 -1.96 6.74
CA GLU A 441 23.27 -3.23 6.12
C GLU A 441 24.18 -3.03 4.88
N SER A 442 23.96 -1.99 4.09
CA SER A 442 24.83 -1.69 2.94
C SER A 442 26.25 -1.30 3.37
N LEU A 443 26.42 -0.66 4.52
CA LEU A 443 27.75 -0.35 5.07
C LEU A 443 28.51 -1.61 5.50
N PHE A 444 27.84 -2.59 6.10
CA PHE A 444 28.45 -3.87 6.47
C PHE A 444 28.85 -4.71 5.25
N ALA A 445 28.02 -4.74 4.21
CA ALA A 445 28.31 -5.47 2.98
C ALA A 445 29.58 -4.98 2.23
N ARG A 446 29.96 -3.72 2.43
CA ARG A 446 31.16 -3.12 1.80
C ARG A 446 32.45 -3.30 2.63
N THR A 447 32.35 -3.56 3.92
CA THR A 447 33.51 -3.63 4.82
C THR A 447 34.05 -5.04 5.04
N ASP A 448 33.38 -6.08 4.58
CA ASP A 448 33.86 -7.46 4.68
C ASP A 448 34.18 -8.05 3.29
N PRO A 449 35.45 -7.91 2.83
CA PRO A 449 35.92 -8.57 1.60
C PRO A 449 36.05 -10.10 1.74
N GLN A 450 36.00 -10.63 2.98
CA GLN A 450 36.20 -12.07 3.25
C GLN A 450 34.90 -12.87 3.31
N ALA A 451 33.73 -12.24 3.34
CA ALA A 451 32.43 -12.94 3.24
C ALA A 451 32.10 -13.42 1.79
N ARG A 452 33.08 -13.47 0.90
CA ARG A 452 32.98 -13.89 -0.50
C ARG A 452 33.50 -15.30 -0.77
N VAL A 453 33.46 -16.20 0.20
CA VAL A 453 33.79 -17.63 -0.04
C VAL A 453 32.53 -18.49 0.15
#